data_aaea150ec5bf0e524a0b80c68e64fe19
#
_entry.id   aaea150ec5bf0e524a0b80c68e64fe19
#
_cell.length_a   1.000
_cell.length_b   1.000
_cell.length_c   1.000
_cell.angle_alpha   90.00
_cell.angle_beta   90.00
_cell.angle_gamma   90.00
#
_symmetry.space_group_name_H-M   'P 1'
#
loop_
_entity.id
_entity.type
_entity.pdbx_description
1 polymer ?
#
loop_
_entity_poly.entity_id
_entity_poly.type
_entity_poly.pdbx_seq_one_letter_code
_entity_poly.pdbx_strand_id
1 'polypeptide(L)'
;LSAPDEELLREEKWKLVGEALEMLGGPCQEILELRYYGDLNYHEISAELELNEKTVSSRLSKCRGKLEEVVRRLFYREKMGAIPSKQ
;
A
#
# COMPACT_ATOMS: atom_id res chain seq x y z
N LEU A 1 23.14 -11.42 6.78
CA LEU A 1 22.54 -11.73 8.05
C LEU A 1 21.56 -10.64 8.45
N SER A 2 20.31 -10.88 8.19
CA SER A 2 19.34 -9.86 8.55
C SER A 2 19.02 -9.96 10.03
N ALA A 3 18.96 -8.83 10.66
CA ALA A 3 18.63 -8.76 12.07
C ALA A 3 17.16 -9.13 12.27
N PRO A 4 16.83 -9.74 13.40
CA PRO A 4 15.42 -9.98 13.70
C PRO A 4 14.58 -8.72 13.65
N ASP A 5 15.20 -7.58 13.97
CA ASP A 5 14.49 -6.30 13.94
C ASP A 5 14.05 -5.95 12.54
N GLU A 6 14.87 -6.27 11.53
CA GLU A 6 14.52 -5.98 10.16
C GLU A 6 13.29 -6.74 9.72
N GLU A 7 13.22 -7.99 10.14
CA GLU A 7 12.08 -8.81 9.77
C GLU A 7 10.80 -8.32 10.42
N LEU A 8 10.90 -7.93 11.69
CA LEU A 8 9.75 -7.37 12.40
C LEU A 8 9.28 -6.08 11.73
N LEU A 9 10.22 -5.22 11.34
CA LEU A 9 9.86 -3.98 10.66
C LEU A 9 9.17 -4.27 9.34
N ARG A 10 9.62 -5.30 8.64
CA ARG A 10 9.00 -5.65 7.36
C ARG A 10 7.58 -6.11 7.56
N GLU A 11 7.34 -6.93 8.57
CA GLU A 11 6.01 -7.40 8.87
C GLU A 11 5.10 -6.26 9.28
N GLU A 12 5.61 -5.34 10.07
CA GLU A 12 4.85 -4.17 10.47
C GLU A 12 4.49 -3.31 9.29
N LYS A 13 5.42 -3.17 8.35
CA LYS A 13 5.18 -2.38 7.16
C LYS A 13 4.06 -2.99 6.31
N TRP A 14 4.09 -4.30 6.13
CA TRP A 14 3.05 -4.96 5.36
C TRP A 14 1.70 -4.84 6.03
N LYS A 15 1.69 -4.88 7.34
CA LYS A 15 0.46 -4.68 8.09
C LYS A 15 -0.09 -3.28 7.84
N LEU A 16 0.78 -2.29 7.88
CA LEU A 16 0.38 -0.92 7.62
C LEU A 16 -0.11 -0.74 6.18
N VAL A 17 0.55 -1.41 5.25
CA VAL A 17 0.12 -1.35 3.86
C VAL A 17 -1.29 -1.89 3.71
N GLY A 18 -1.60 -3.00 4.39
CA GLY A 18 -2.94 -3.54 4.35
C GLY A 18 -3.98 -2.58 4.89
N GLU A 19 -3.67 -1.96 6.01
CA GLU A 19 -4.58 -0.99 6.58
C GLU A 19 -4.75 0.22 5.67
N ALA A 20 -3.64 0.67 5.09
CA ALA A 20 -3.68 1.82 4.21
C ALA A 20 -4.49 1.53 2.95
N LEU A 21 -4.38 0.33 2.42
CA LEU A 21 -5.16 -0.06 1.26
C LEU A 21 -6.65 0.01 1.56
N GLU A 22 -7.03 -0.48 2.73
CA GLU A 22 -8.43 -0.42 3.13
C GLU A 22 -8.89 1.02 3.30
N MET A 23 -8.03 1.87 3.82
CA MET A 23 -8.39 3.28 3.98
C MET A 23 -8.53 4.00 2.66
N LEU A 24 -7.71 3.63 1.68
CA LEU A 24 -7.84 4.20 0.35
C LEU A 24 -9.15 3.81 -0.30
N GLY A 25 -9.45 2.52 -0.26
CA GLY A 25 -10.66 2.01 -0.87
C GLY A 25 -10.71 2.23 -2.36
N GLY A 26 -11.84 1.88 -2.95
CA GLY A 26 -12.14 2.20 -4.33
C GLY A 26 -11.15 1.66 -5.33
N PRO A 27 -11.05 2.34 -6.48
CA PRO A 27 -10.18 1.85 -7.56
C PRO A 27 -8.71 1.76 -7.17
N CYS A 28 -8.24 2.63 -6.28
CA CYS A 28 -6.85 2.55 -5.88
C CYS A 28 -6.57 1.28 -5.10
N GLN A 29 -7.46 0.91 -4.19
CA GLN A 29 -7.28 -0.33 -3.46
C GLN A 29 -7.28 -1.52 -4.42
N GLU A 30 -8.23 -1.53 -5.35
CA GLU A 30 -8.36 -2.64 -6.29
C GLU A 30 -7.10 -2.83 -7.11
N ILE A 31 -6.61 -1.77 -7.72
CA ILE A 31 -5.48 -1.91 -8.63
C ILE A 31 -4.18 -2.20 -7.86
N LEU A 32 -4.05 -1.63 -6.68
CA LEU A 32 -2.86 -1.89 -5.88
C LEU A 32 -2.85 -3.31 -5.32
N GLU A 33 -4.02 -3.83 -4.96
CA GLU A 33 -4.08 -5.21 -4.48
C GLU A 33 -3.75 -6.19 -5.59
N LEU A 34 -4.19 -5.91 -6.82
CA LEU A 34 -3.82 -6.76 -7.93
C LEU A 34 -2.32 -6.79 -8.13
N ARG A 35 -1.66 -5.66 -7.95
CA ARG A 35 -0.23 -5.58 -8.13
C ARG A 35 0.55 -6.20 -6.98
N TYR A 36 0.15 -5.90 -5.75
CA TYR A 36 0.92 -6.32 -4.57
C TYR A 36 0.56 -7.70 -4.08
N TYR A 37 -0.71 -8.03 -4.03
CA TYR A 37 -1.16 -9.32 -3.52
C TYR A 37 -1.34 -10.33 -4.63
N GLY A 38 -1.84 -9.89 -5.78
CA GLY A 38 -2.04 -10.76 -6.92
C GLY A 38 -0.77 -10.98 -7.71
N ASP A 39 0.23 -10.14 -7.50
CA ASP A 39 1.52 -10.23 -8.20
C ASP A 39 1.33 -10.18 -9.70
N LEU A 40 0.36 -9.42 -10.16
CA LEU A 40 0.09 -9.28 -11.59
C LEU A 40 0.97 -8.20 -12.18
N ASN A 41 1.42 -8.42 -13.41
CA ASN A 41 2.16 -7.37 -14.11
C ASN A 41 1.17 -6.41 -14.77
N TYR A 42 1.71 -5.37 -15.40
CA TYR A 42 0.87 -4.32 -15.97
C TYR A 42 -0.06 -4.87 -17.05
N HIS A 43 0.45 -5.79 -17.86
CA HIS A 43 -0.37 -6.37 -18.92
C HIS A 43 -1.53 -7.18 -18.33
N GLU A 44 -1.23 -7.94 -17.29
CA GLU A 44 -2.27 -8.76 -16.66
C GLU A 44 -3.31 -7.88 -15.96
N ILE A 45 -2.87 -6.80 -15.34
CA ILE A 45 -3.81 -5.88 -14.71
C ILE A 45 -4.68 -5.23 -15.76
N SER A 46 -4.09 -4.86 -16.91
CA SER A 46 -4.86 -4.22 -17.96
C SER A 46 -5.96 -5.14 -18.47
N ALA A 47 -5.65 -6.43 -18.59
CA ALA A 47 -6.66 -7.40 -19.00
C ALA A 47 -7.74 -7.56 -17.93
N GLU A 48 -7.34 -7.62 -16.69
CA GLU A 48 -8.28 -7.82 -15.58
C GLU A 48 -9.24 -6.66 -15.45
N LEU A 49 -8.73 -5.44 -15.57
CA LEU A 49 -9.53 -4.25 -15.36
C LEU A 49 -10.08 -3.66 -16.66
N GLU A 50 -9.74 -4.28 -17.79
CA GLU A 50 -10.17 -3.80 -19.10
C GLU A 50 -9.75 -2.36 -19.32
N LEU A 51 -8.48 -2.09 -19.02
CA LEU A 51 -7.84 -0.81 -19.25
C LEU A 51 -6.63 -1.03 -20.13
N ASN A 52 -6.15 0.04 -20.79
CA ASN A 52 -4.90 -0.12 -21.51
C ASN A 52 -3.73 0.00 -20.53
N GLU A 53 -2.58 -0.50 -20.96
CA GLU A 53 -1.43 -0.57 -20.04
C GLU A 53 -0.94 0.80 -19.62
N LYS A 54 -1.09 1.77 -20.49
CA LYS A 54 -0.67 3.13 -20.16
C LYS A 54 -1.51 3.67 -19.01
N THR A 55 -2.80 3.41 -19.05
CA THR A 55 -3.70 3.83 -17.99
C THR A 55 -3.37 3.09 -16.70
N VAL A 56 -3.05 1.79 -16.79
CA VAL A 56 -2.66 1.02 -15.62
C VAL A 56 -1.41 1.62 -14.99
N SER A 57 -0.41 1.92 -15.80
CA SER A 57 0.83 2.50 -15.30
C SER A 57 0.57 3.82 -14.60
N SER A 58 -0.24 4.67 -15.22
CA SER A 58 -0.54 5.98 -14.67
C SER A 58 -1.30 5.86 -13.34
N ARG A 59 -2.29 4.97 -13.31
CA ARG A 59 -3.09 4.79 -12.10
C ARG A 59 -2.26 4.18 -10.96
N LEU A 60 -1.41 3.21 -11.29
CA LEU A 60 -0.57 2.62 -10.27
C LEU A 60 0.37 3.66 -9.66
N SER A 61 0.93 4.50 -10.51
CA SER A 61 1.81 5.55 -10.01
C SER A 61 1.09 6.50 -9.07
N LYS A 62 -0.09 6.94 -9.49
CA LYS A 62 -0.88 7.87 -8.71
C LYS A 62 -1.36 7.22 -7.40
N CYS A 63 -1.88 6.01 -7.50
CA CYS A 63 -2.41 5.33 -6.32
C CYS A 63 -1.30 4.94 -5.36
N ARG A 64 -0.11 4.61 -5.90
CA ARG A 64 1.03 4.32 -5.05
C ARG A 64 1.43 5.55 -4.23
N GLY A 65 1.39 6.72 -4.84
CA GLY A 65 1.68 7.94 -4.10
C GLY A 65 0.71 8.18 -2.98
N LYS A 66 -0.57 7.94 -3.24
CA LYS A 66 -1.58 8.07 -2.20
C LYS A 66 -1.38 7.05 -1.10
N LEU A 67 -1.04 5.83 -1.48
CA LEU A 67 -0.80 4.78 -0.49
C LEU A 67 0.37 5.13 0.40
N GLU A 68 1.45 5.62 -0.21
CA GLU A 68 2.62 5.99 0.58
C GLU A 68 2.29 7.06 1.61
N GLU A 69 1.46 8.00 1.23
CA GLU A 69 1.09 9.05 2.16
C GLU A 69 0.29 8.49 3.32
N VAL A 70 -0.65 7.60 3.05
CA VAL A 70 -1.44 7.00 4.11
C VAL A 70 -0.58 6.13 5.02
N VAL A 71 0.31 5.34 4.40
CA VAL A 71 1.22 4.51 5.19
C VAL A 71 2.09 5.38 6.11
N ARG A 72 2.57 6.50 5.57
CA ARG A 72 3.39 7.39 6.37
C ARG A 72 2.61 7.94 7.56
N ARG A 73 1.36 8.31 7.35
CA ARG A 73 0.53 8.80 8.44
C ARG A 73 0.29 7.73 9.49
N LEU A 74 0.00 6.51 9.04
CA LEU A 74 -0.22 5.41 9.97
C LEU A 74 1.06 5.08 10.73
N PHE A 75 2.18 5.12 10.04
CA PHE A 75 3.46 4.84 10.68
C PHE A 75 3.74 5.86 11.78
N TYR A 76 3.52 7.12 11.47
CA TYR A 76 3.71 8.18 12.46
C TYR A 76 2.77 8.01 13.63
N ARG A 77 1.53 7.69 13.34
CA ARG A 77 0.55 7.51 14.40
C ARG A 77 0.96 6.39 15.34
N GLU A 78 1.45 5.28 14.77
CA GLU A 78 1.88 4.17 15.59
C GLU A 78 3.06 4.53 16.46
N LYS A 79 4.02 5.23 15.87
CA LYS A 79 5.21 5.64 16.61
C LYS A 79 4.86 6.66 17.68
N MET A 80 3.98 7.58 17.34
CA MET A 80 3.59 8.63 18.26
C MET A 80 2.38 8.25 19.08
N GLY A 81 1.64 7.27 18.59
CA GLY A 81 0.41 6.87 19.25
C GLY A 81 0.63 6.29 20.62
N ALA A 82 1.83 5.87 20.89
CA ALA A 82 2.16 5.44 22.24
C ALA A 82 2.06 6.60 23.20
N ILE A 83 2.14 7.80 22.69
CA ILE A 83 1.94 8.99 23.50
C ILE A 83 0.46 9.17 23.67
N PRO A 84 0.00 9.00 24.86
CA PRO A 84 -1.42 9.17 25.07
C PRO A 84 -1.76 10.61 24.80
N SER A 85 -2.47 10.85 24.07
CA SER A 85 -2.74 12.12 23.69
C SER A 85 -3.89 12.82 24.19
N LYS A 86 -3.47 12.47 24.32
CA LYS A 86 -4.04 12.90 24.40
C LYS A 86 -4.83 13.09 24.51
N GLN A 87 -4.79 12.96 24.49
CA GLN A 87 -5.31 12.98 24.49
C GLN A 87 -5.80 13.23 24.54
#